data_35799041fe5eceec8782224a1a7691b3
#
_entry.id   35799041fe5eceec8782224a1a7691b3
#
_cell.length_a   1.000
_cell.length_b   1.000
_cell.length_c   1.000
_cell.angle_alpha   90.00
_cell.angle_beta   90.00
_cell.angle_gamma   90.00
#
_symmetry.space_group_name_H-M   'P 1'
#
loop_
_entity.id
_entity.type
_entity.pdbx_description
1 polymer ?
#
loop_
_entity_poly.entity_id
_entity_poly.type
_entity_poly.pdbx_seq_one_letter_code
_entity_poly.pdbx_strand_id
1 'polypeptide(L)'
;MKRTVIAILLVFCLGVTQPALACTTILVGKAASADGSVMVSHSDDGLNDASMIYVPAQDHKPGAMRAVYYSHAALDFKPQWGATISHRIVTRERGPNYDIKDVPPSVPLGYIPQVAHTYAYFDANYGIMNEHQLSIGECTDKAKVHPEPEPGKRIFYSAELSRVALERTKTAREAIRLMGELIEKYGYYGTGETLLVADPHEGWVMEMAGYDMNGAGGVWVAQRVPDDQMFVAANQFRIRDIRANAEDMMYSANIFEIARAKGWWTPESGPLDFARVYGDGEFHHPYYSLRRVWRAQSLAAPSLGLSPWAEGPFTRAYPFAVTPDKKLTVGDIFAIHRDNYEGTEFDLTKGLAAGPFGDPNRFEGNAEGMADKEGKLTPAIGEFERPLNIYRCVYAHVNQSRSWLPDAIGGVVWFGPDRPATAVLMPFYAGATDLPIPIQKADILKFDRQSMWMAFNYVANYSMLKYSYMIKDIHAVRDRFETGAFERQPKLEAEALALWSKGDQAGARERLTRYSDQNARVILTDWWKLASNLYLKYNDGYLNTQKAIADPVFYPAWWLKQVGYEDGPTSYAPKGKRE
;
A
#
# COMPACT_ATOMS: atom_id res chain seq x y z
N MET A 1 -10.17 32.55 57.54
CA MET A 1 -9.38 31.43 56.99
C MET A 1 -10.06 30.94 55.73
N LYS A 2 -9.58 31.39 54.54
CA LYS A 2 -10.09 30.95 53.25
C LYS A 2 -9.21 29.78 52.78
N ARG A 3 -9.81 28.60 52.62
CA ARG A 3 -9.16 27.42 52.05
C ARG A 3 -9.26 27.49 50.52
N THR A 4 -8.13 27.72 49.88
CA THR A 4 -7.98 27.63 48.40
C THR A 4 -7.84 26.15 48.04
N VAL A 5 -8.81 25.62 47.32
CA VAL A 5 -8.75 24.27 46.74
C VAL A 5 -8.07 24.42 45.37
N ILE A 6 -6.87 23.88 45.28
CA ILE A 6 -6.14 23.75 43.99
C ILE A 6 -6.64 22.46 43.34
N ALA A 7 -7.45 22.59 42.29
CA ALA A 7 -7.82 21.48 41.43
C ALA A 7 -6.67 21.19 40.48
N ILE A 8 -5.96 20.09 40.70
CA ILE A 8 -4.97 19.57 39.75
C ILE A 8 -5.75 18.85 38.64
N LEU A 9 -5.84 19.47 37.47
CA LEU A 9 -6.30 18.81 36.25
C LEU A 9 -5.20 17.81 35.80
N LEU A 10 -5.39 16.54 36.10
CA LEU A 10 -4.67 15.46 35.44
C LEU A 10 -5.22 15.34 34.02
N VAL A 11 -4.49 15.90 33.07
CA VAL A 11 -4.69 15.60 31.64
C VAL A 11 -4.17 14.19 31.42
N PHE A 12 -5.06 13.22 31.42
CA PHE A 12 -4.79 11.90 30.86
C PHE A 12 -4.61 12.09 29.34
N CYS A 13 -3.36 12.10 28.86
CA CYS A 13 -3.06 11.81 27.48
C CYS A 13 -3.43 10.33 27.25
N LEU A 14 -4.68 10.09 26.84
CA LEU A 14 -5.02 8.86 26.15
C LEU A 14 -4.19 8.87 24.86
N GLY A 15 -3.09 8.13 24.85
CA GLY A 15 -2.38 7.80 23.64
C GLY A 15 -3.35 7.01 22.77
N VAL A 16 -3.98 7.67 21.81
CA VAL A 16 -4.71 7.00 20.74
C VAL A 16 -3.64 6.29 19.93
N THR A 17 -3.50 4.99 20.15
CA THR A 17 -2.70 4.16 19.27
C THR A 17 -3.38 4.20 17.91
N GLN A 18 -2.82 4.94 16.98
CA GLN A 18 -3.34 4.96 15.62
C GLN A 18 -3.13 3.58 15.00
N PRO A 19 -4.09 3.06 14.22
CA PRO A 19 -3.88 1.82 13.50
C PRO A 19 -2.66 1.99 12.60
N ALA A 20 -1.68 1.11 12.75
CA ALA A 20 -0.44 1.18 12.02
C ALA A 20 -0.70 1.07 10.52
N LEU A 21 -0.13 1.97 9.77
CA LEU A 21 -0.01 1.86 8.32
C LEU A 21 0.83 0.63 8.00
N ALA A 22 0.33 -0.25 7.18
CA ALA A 22 0.99 -1.52 6.93
C ALA A 22 0.76 -1.96 5.49
N CYS A 23 1.79 -1.86 4.69
CA CYS A 23 1.76 -2.08 3.25
C CYS A 23 2.29 -3.46 2.86
N THR A 24 2.03 -3.89 1.63
CA THR A 24 2.73 -4.99 0.97
C THR A 24 3.17 -4.52 -0.40
N THR A 25 4.44 -4.73 -0.73
CA THR A 25 5.00 -4.28 -1.99
C THR A 25 5.80 -5.40 -2.67
N ILE A 26 5.66 -5.51 -4.00
CA ILE A 26 6.26 -6.58 -4.80
C ILE A 26 6.97 -5.95 -5.99
N LEU A 27 8.21 -6.43 -6.29
CA LEU A 27 8.95 -6.08 -7.48
C LEU A 27 9.22 -7.34 -8.30
N VAL A 28 8.93 -7.29 -9.60
CA VAL A 28 9.21 -8.37 -10.55
C VAL A 28 10.19 -7.89 -11.60
N GLY A 29 11.33 -8.56 -11.70
CA GLY A 29 12.34 -8.29 -12.71
C GLY A 29 11.86 -8.65 -14.12
N LYS A 30 12.43 -8.01 -15.15
CA LYS A 30 11.97 -8.13 -16.54
C LYS A 30 12.02 -9.56 -17.11
N ALA A 31 12.95 -10.40 -16.66
CA ALA A 31 13.04 -11.78 -17.11
C ALA A 31 12.10 -12.73 -16.31
N ALA A 32 11.64 -12.31 -15.13
CA ALA A 32 10.60 -12.98 -14.35
C ALA A 32 9.18 -12.61 -14.81
N SER A 33 9.01 -11.53 -15.54
CA SER A 33 7.75 -11.05 -16.10
C SER A 33 7.39 -11.76 -17.40
N ALA A 34 6.10 -11.98 -17.63
CA ALA A 34 5.60 -12.70 -18.82
C ALA A 34 5.80 -11.94 -20.14
N ASP A 35 5.77 -10.62 -20.09
CA ASP A 35 5.92 -9.74 -21.24
C ASP A 35 7.29 -9.02 -21.32
N GLY A 36 8.16 -9.20 -20.33
CA GLY A 36 9.46 -8.54 -20.25
C GLY A 36 9.45 -7.15 -19.60
N SER A 37 8.32 -6.71 -19.06
CA SER A 37 8.24 -5.48 -18.26
C SER A 37 8.90 -5.64 -16.90
N VAL A 38 9.36 -4.54 -16.32
CA VAL A 38 9.62 -4.48 -14.87
C VAL A 38 8.34 -4.05 -14.18
N MET A 39 7.93 -4.76 -13.13
CA MET A 39 6.70 -4.44 -12.41
C MET A 39 6.98 -4.11 -10.95
N VAL A 40 6.34 -3.05 -10.46
CA VAL A 40 6.31 -2.67 -9.04
C VAL A 40 4.87 -2.60 -8.59
N SER A 41 4.55 -3.25 -7.48
CA SER A 41 3.22 -3.14 -6.89
C SER A 41 3.28 -2.61 -5.46
N HIS A 42 2.16 -2.06 -5.01
CA HIS A 42 1.98 -1.57 -3.65
C HIS A 42 0.50 -1.70 -3.25
N SER A 43 0.23 -2.23 -2.05
CA SER A 43 -1.02 -2.02 -1.35
C SER A 43 -0.79 -1.06 -0.19
N ASP A 44 -1.51 0.05 -0.16
CA ASP A 44 -1.46 1.02 0.94
C ASP A 44 -2.57 0.69 1.95
N ASP A 45 -2.16 0.24 3.13
CA ASP A 45 -3.08 -0.33 4.10
C ASP A 45 -3.20 0.58 5.34
N GLY A 46 -4.09 1.55 5.29
CA GLY A 46 -4.29 2.53 6.34
C GLY A 46 -5.61 3.27 6.23
N LEU A 47 -5.76 4.38 6.95
CA LEU A 47 -6.90 5.29 6.87
C LEU A 47 -6.53 6.57 6.09
N ASN A 48 -5.82 6.42 5.00
CA ASN A 48 -5.27 7.52 4.21
C ASN A 48 -6.21 7.96 3.07
N ASP A 49 -5.76 8.93 2.29
CA ASP A 49 -6.44 9.37 1.08
C ASP A 49 -6.34 8.30 -0.02
N ALA A 50 -7.46 7.75 -0.43
CA ALA A 50 -7.53 6.70 -1.47
C ALA A 50 -7.56 7.26 -2.90
N SER A 51 -7.34 8.54 -3.10
CA SER A 51 -7.33 9.14 -4.43
C SER A 51 -5.95 9.09 -5.07
N MET A 52 -5.94 8.97 -6.40
CA MET A 52 -4.77 9.21 -7.22
C MET A 52 -4.95 10.50 -8.01
N ILE A 53 -3.92 11.34 -8.06
CA ILE A 53 -3.94 12.61 -8.79
C ILE A 53 -2.84 12.67 -9.84
N TYR A 54 -3.07 13.47 -10.87
CA TYR A 54 -2.08 13.84 -11.87
C TYR A 54 -1.38 15.13 -11.46
N VAL A 55 -0.06 15.10 -11.43
CA VAL A 55 0.80 16.27 -11.20
C VAL A 55 1.46 16.63 -12.53
N PRO A 56 1.19 17.82 -13.09
CA PRO A 56 1.73 18.20 -14.38
C PRO A 56 3.22 18.50 -14.34
N ALA A 57 3.92 18.31 -15.46
CA ALA A 57 5.26 18.81 -15.65
C ALA A 57 5.28 20.35 -15.56
N GLN A 58 6.36 20.90 -15.01
CA GLN A 58 6.48 22.37 -14.80
C GLN A 58 7.89 22.87 -15.05
N ASP A 59 7.99 24.05 -15.64
CA ASP A 59 9.24 24.82 -15.73
C ASP A 59 9.35 25.80 -14.57
N HIS A 60 10.53 25.90 -13.99
CA HIS A 60 10.80 26.72 -12.81
C HIS A 60 11.82 27.82 -13.09
N LYS A 61 11.65 28.97 -12.44
CA LYS A 61 12.58 30.09 -12.55
C LYS A 61 13.92 29.77 -11.88
N PRO A 62 15.05 30.32 -12.39
CA PRO A 62 16.33 30.21 -11.70
C PRO A 62 16.24 30.69 -10.25
N GLY A 63 16.82 29.91 -9.32
CA GLY A 63 16.80 30.20 -7.89
C GLY A 63 15.49 29.85 -7.17
N ALA A 64 14.52 29.21 -7.86
CA ALA A 64 13.32 28.70 -7.21
C ALA A 64 13.68 27.67 -6.14
N MET A 65 12.85 27.59 -5.11
CA MET A 65 12.97 26.63 -4.02
C MET A 65 11.73 25.73 -4.00
N ARG A 66 11.93 24.43 -3.78
CA ARG A 66 10.85 23.45 -3.59
C ARG A 66 10.59 23.27 -2.11
N ALA A 67 9.36 23.49 -1.70
CA ALA A 67 8.93 23.20 -0.34
C ALA A 67 8.85 21.69 -0.09
N VAL A 68 9.28 21.24 1.09
CA VAL A 68 9.18 19.88 1.59
C VAL A 68 8.21 19.88 2.76
N TYR A 69 7.18 19.05 2.69
CA TYR A 69 6.10 19.06 3.66
C TYR A 69 6.14 17.82 4.57
N TYR A 70 5.52 17.96 5.73
CA TYR A 70 5.28 16.83 6.61
C TYR A 70 4.36 15.81 5.93
N SER A 71 4.72 14.54 6.03
CA SER A 71 3.89 13.44 5.54
C SER A 71 3.11 12.80 6.68
N HIS A 72 1.79 12.69 6.52
CA HIS A 72 0.93 11.98 7.46
C HIS A 72 1.15 10.48 7.46
N ALA A 73 1.73 9.94 6.40
CA ALA A 73 2.15 8.55 6.34
C ALA A 73 3.22 8.22 7.40
N ALA A 74 3.83 9.23 8.04
CA ALA A 74 4.76 9.05 9.16
C ALA A 74 4.09 8.70 10.51
N LEU A 75 2.89 8.14 10.51
CA LEU A 75 2.16 7.56 11.64
C LEU A 75 1.61 8.54 12.70
N ASP A 76 2.02 9.80 12.70
CA ASP A 76 1.62 10.78 13.69
C ASP A 76 0.83 11.94 13.10
N PHE A 77 -0.34 12.21 13.67
CA PHE A 77 -1.07 13.42 13.35
C PHE A 77 -0.42 14.64 14.03
N LYS A 78 0.15 15.54 13.23
CA LYS A 78 0.82 16.76 13.71
C LYS A 78 0.09 18.01 13.20
N PRO A 79 -0.95 18.50 13.89
CA PRO A 79 -1.77 19.64 13.44
C PRO A 79 -0.96 20.89 13.14
N GLN A 80 0.15 21.11 13.85
CA GLN A 80 1.05 22.25 13.63
C GLN A 80 1.65 22.32 12.23
N TRP A 81 1.64 21.23 11.47
CA TRP A 81 2.13 21.17 10.09
C TRP A 81 1.03 21.29 9.04
N GLY A 82 -0.19 21.70 9.45
CA GLY A 82 -1.34 21.83 8.56
C GLY A 82 -1.93 20.48 8.15
N ALA A 83 -1.81 19.52 9.05
CA ALA A 83 -2.45 18.23 8.89
C ALA A 83 -3.98 18.39 8.81
N THR A 84 -4.57 17.93 7.73
CA THR A 84 -6.01 17.77 7.62
C THR A 84 -6.39 16.31 7.87
N ILE A 85 -7.66 16.05 8.10
CA ILE A 85 -8.19 14.67 8.17
C ILE A 85 -7.97 13.92 6.85
N SER A 86 -7.92 14.66 5.73
CA SER A 86 -7.59 14.10 4.41
C SER A 86 -6.09 14.06 4.21
N HIS A 87 -5.29 13.52 4.89
CA HIS A 87 -3.85 13.26 4.83
C HIS A 87 -3.04 13.82 3.62
N ARG A 88 -3.67 14.57 2.73
CA ARG A 88 -3.03 15.15 1.55
C ARG A 88 -2.35 16.47 1.87
N ILE A 89 -1.17 16.66 1.32
CA ILE A 89 -0.51 17.97 1.29
C ILE A 89 -1.39 18.96 0.53
N VAL A 90 -1.64 20.13 1.11
CA VAL A 90 -2.40 21.21 0.48
C VAL A 90 -1.44 22.30 0.08
N THR A 91 -1.29 22.52 -1.22
CA THR A 91 -0.41 23.57 -1.77
C THR A 91 -0.82 23.91 -3.20
N ARG A 92 -0.60 25.17 -3.61
CA ARG A 92 -0.83 25.59 -5.01
C ARG A 92 0.41 25.44 -5.89
N GLU A 93 1.57 25.24 -5.28
CA GLU A 93 2.85 25.27 -5.97
C GLU A 93 3.12 24.04 -6.84
N ARG A 94 2.51 22.88 -6.51
CA ARG A 94 2.73 21.60 -7.22
C ARG A 94 1.72 21.30 -8.31
N GLY A 95 0.68 22.09 -8.43
CA GLY A 95 -0.36 21.89 -9.43
C GLY A 95 -1.79 21.96 -8.84
N PRO A 96 -2.80 22.01 -9.71
CA PRO A 96 -4.19 22.29 -9.31
C PRO A 96 -4.78 21.21 -8.39
N ASN A 97 -4.34 19.98 -8.50
CA ASN A 97 -4.89 18.86 -7.72
C ASN A 97 -4.40 18.80 -6.27
N TYR A 98 -3.42 19.64 -5.91
CA TYR A 98 -3.02 19.89 -4.53
C TYR A 98 -3.72 21.09 -3.89
N ASP A 99 -4.46 21.90 -4.66
CA ASP A 99 -5.23 23.05 -4.14
C ASP A 99 -6.62 22.56 -3.70
N ILE A 100 -6.76 22.21 -2.43
CA ILE A 100 -8.04 21.75 -1.87
C ILE A 100 -8.80 22.98 -1.35
N LYS A 101 -9.96 23.23 -1.95
CA LYS A 101 -10.82 24.36 -1.60
C LYS A 101 -11.21 24.33 -0.11
N ASP A 102 -11.15 25.49 0.53
CA ASP A 102 -11.55 25.71 1.92
C ASP A 102 -10.68 24.95 2.95
N VAL A 103 -9.52 24.40 2.54
CA VAL A 103 -8.54 23.77 3.42
C VAL A 103 -7.29 24.64 3.51
N PRO A 104 -6.78 24.94 4.73
CA PRO A 104 -5.55 25.71 4.88
C PRO A 104 -4.35 25.03 4.23
N PRO A 105 -3.41 25.80 3.63
CA PRO A 105 -2.20 25.24 3.07
C PRO A 105 -1.34 24.54 4.12
N SER A 106 -0.69 23.45 3.73
CA SER A 106 0.28 22.75 4.56
C SER A 106 1.50 23.63 4.84
N VAL A 107 2.10 23.48 6.03
CA VAL A 107 3.28 24.23 6.44
C VAL A 107 4.54 23.44 6.06
N PRO A 108 5.48 24.03 5.29
CA PRO A 108 6.72 23.36 4.94
C PRO A 108 7.62 23.06 6.14
N LEU A 109 8.21 21.88 6.19
CA LEU A 109 9.29 21.54 7.11
C LEU A 109 10.63 22.18 6.69
N GLY A 110 10.79 22.44 5.41
CA GLY A 110 11.99 23.02 4.84
C GLY A 110 11.90 23.18 3.34
N TYR A 111 13.01 23.56 2.75
CA TYR A 111 13.12 23.84 1.33
C TYR A 111 14.39 23.23 0.75
N ILE A 112 14.32 22.78 -0.49
CA ILE A 112 15.48 22.37 -1.28
C ILE A 112 15.55 23.19 -2.57
N PRO A 113 16.72 23.36 -3.20
CA PRO A 113 16.81 23.99 -4.51
C PRO A 113 15.91 23.30 -5.53
N GLN A 114 15.14 24.09 -6.29
CA GLN A 114 14.32 23.54 -7.36
C GLN A 114 15.14 23.36 -8.63
N VAL A 115 14.80 22.33 -9.43
CA VAL A 115 15.38 22.12 -10.77
C VAL A 115 14.67 22.98 -11.80
N ALA A 116 15.28 23.17 -12.98
CA ALA A 116 14.70 24.00 -14.04
C ALA A 116 13.39 23.42 -14.60
N HIS A 117 13.25 22.10 -14.59
CA HIS A 117 12.08 21.38 -15.09
C HIS A 117 11.77 20.19 -14.19
N THR A 118 10.47 19.99 -13.86
CA THR A 118 9.97 18.81 -13.15
C THR A 118 9.06 18.01 -14.05
N TYR A 119 9.18 16.68 -14.00
CA TYR A 119 8.39 15.75 -14.82
C TYR A 119 6.96 15.60 -14.28
N ALA A 120 6.04 15.27 -15.17
CA ALA A 120 4.70 14.88 -14.79
C ALA A 120 4.70 13.50 -14.13
N TYR A 121 3.82 13.31 -13.12
CA TYR A 121 3.69 12.03 -12.42
C TYR A 121 2.30 11.82 -11.82
N PHE A 122 2.00 10.57 -11.50
CA PHE A 122 0.86 10.21 -10.67
C PHE A 122 1.28 10.16 -9.20
N ASP A 123 0.46 10.75 -8.35
CA ASP A 123 0.67 10.81 -6.90
C ASP A 123 -0.57 10.35 -6.14
N ALA A 124 -0.33 9.70 -4.99
CA ALA A 124 -1.33 9.35 -3.99
C ALA A 124 -0.77 9.68 -2.60
N ASN A 125 -0.86 8.79 -1.61
CA ASN A 125 -0.12 8.96 -0.36
C ASN A 125 1.39 8.95 -0.59
N TYR A 126 1.84 8.19 -1.57
CA TYR A 126 3.21 8.11 -2.10
C TYR A 126 3.20 8.36 -3.60
N GLY A 127 4.32 8.84 -4.14
CA GLY A 127 4.48 8.98 -5.59
C GLY A 127 4.47 7.63 -6.28
N ILE A 128 3.81 7.51 -7.43
CA ILE A 128 3.54 6.22 -8.10
C ILE A 128 4.41 6.00 -9.34
N MET A 129 4.24 6.83 -10.36
CA MET A 129 4.96 6.71 -11.63
C MET A 129 5.05 8.06 -12.34
N ASN A 130 6.20 8.37 -12.93
CA ASN A 130 6.35 9.56 -13.77
C ASN A 130 6.21 9.26 -15.27
N GLU A 131 6.21 10.32 -16.08
CA GLU A 131 6.08 10.24 -17.54
C GLU A 131 7.23 9.54 -18.27
N HIS A 132 8.34 9.22 -17.56
CA HIS A 132 9.47 8.44 -18.02
C HIS A 132 9.45 6.98 -17.55
N GLN A 133 8.32 6.50 -17.05
CA GLN A 133 8.13 5.13 -16.54
C GLN A 133 8.96 4.80 -15.28
N LEU A 134 9.59 5.79 -14.63
CA LEU A 134 10.14 5.57 -13.31
C LEU A 134 8.97 5.32 -12.36
N SER A 135 8.98 4.18 -11.68
CA SER A 135 7.89 3.72 -10.82
C SER A 135 8.37 3.43 -9.40
N ILE A 136 7.51 3.71 -8.43
CA ILE A 136 7.80 3.53 -7.00
C ILE A 136 6.67 2.77 -6.33
N GLY A 137 7.03 1.85 -5.42
CA GLY A 137 6.16 1.21 -4.45
C GLY A 137 6.75 1.41 -3.06
N GLU A 138 5.94 1.33 -2.02
CA GLU A 138 6.37 1.64 -0.65
C GLU A 138 5.96 0.53 0.32
N CYS A 139 6.69 0.44 1.42
CA CYS A 139 6.35 -0.40 2.56
C CYS A 139 6.98 0.17 3.84
N THR A 140 6.15 0.63 4.77
CA THR A 140 6.61 1.12 6.08
C THR A 140 7.19 -0.02 6.92
N ASP A 141 8.41 0.15 7.46
CA ASP A 141 9.13 -0.85 8.23
C ASP A 141 9.37 -0.38 9.67
N LYS A 142 9.61 -1.33 10.58
CA LYS A 142 9.94 -1.02 11.96
C LYS A 142 11.45 -0.84 12.11
N ALA A 143 11.90 0.42 12.28
CA ALA A 143 13.27 0.74 12.61
C ALA A 143 13.48 0.80 14.13
N LYS A 144 14.74 0.68 14.60
CA LYS A 144 15.10 0.82 16.02
C LYS A 144 14.96 2.26 16.55
N VAL A 145 14.99 3.23 15.65
CA VAL A 145 14.93 4.66 16.01
C VAL A 145 13.93 5.36 15.10
N HIS A 146 13.09 6.20 15.71
CA HIS A 146 12.05 6.98 15.04
C HIS A 146 12.26 8.46 15.35
N PRO A 147 13.20 9.16 14.70
CA PRO A 147 13.45 10.55 15.00
C PRO A 147 12.27 11.43 14.57
N GLU A 148 11.98 12.44 15.41
CA GLU A 148 10.93 13.42 15.12
C GLU A 148 11.33 14.34 13.97
N PRO A 149 10.36 14.85 13.18
CA PRO A 149 10.62 15.89 12.19
C PRO A 149 11.14 17.15 12.88
N GLU A 150 12.14 17.78 12.27
CA GLU A 150 12.73 19.02 12.77
C GLU A 150 12.93 19.97 11.59
N PRO A 151 12.22 21.13 11.57
CA PRO A 151 12.31 22.08 10.47
C PRO A 151 13.75 22.47 10.13
N GLY A 152 14.07 22.38 8.83
CA GLY A 152 15.39 22.68 8.31
C GLY A 152 16.47 21.63 8.56
N LYS A 153 16.21 20.58 9.33
CA LYS A 153 17.22 19.59 9.72
C LYS A 153 16.81 18.15 9.44
N ARG A 154 15.60 17.73 9.78
CA ARG A 154 15.03 16.42 9.46
C ARG A 154 13.70 16.65 8.77
N ILE A 155 13.77 16.87 7.45
CA ILE A 155 12.63 17.33 6.68
C ILE A 155 12.05 16.27 5.74
N PHE A 156 12.74 15.15 5.54
CA PHE A 156 12.28 14.10 4.63
C PHE A 156 11.68 12.88 5.32
N TYR A 157 10.62 12.40 4.73
CA TYR A 157 10.07 11.05 4.87
C TYR A 157 9.95 10.43 3.48
N SER A 158 9.76 9.10 3.39
CA SER A 158 9.71 8.34 2.14
C SER A 158 8.75 8.93 1.09
N ALA A 159 7.57 9.41 1.53
CA ALA A 159 6.58 9.98 0.62
C ALA A 159 7.08 11.25 -0.12
N GLU A 160 7.80 12.15 0.57
CA GLU A 160 8.38 13.33 -0.10
C GLU A 160 9.62 12.97 -0.92
N LEU A 161 10.40 11.96 -0.48
CA LEU A 161 11.52 11.43 -1.27
C LEU A 161 11.04 10.85 -2.58
N SER A 162 9.98 10.03 -2.56
CA SER A 162 9.39 9.44 -3.77
C SER A 162 8.93 10.50 -4.76
N ARG A 163 8.26 11.57 -4.27
CA ARG A 163 7.80 12.68 -5.12
C ARG A 163 8.97 13.43 -5.75
N VAL A 164 10.03 13.75 -4.97
CA VAL A 164 11.22 14.43 -5.51
C VAL A 164 11.93 13.57 -6.55
N ALA A 165 12.01 12.26 -6.33
CA ALA A 165 12.59 11.35 -7.30
C ALA A 165 11.79 11.35 -8.62
N LEU A 166 10.46 11.23 -8.56
CA LEU A 166 9.59 11.25 -9.74
C LEU A 166 9.62 12.60 -10.47
N GLU A 167 9.74 13.71 -9.73
CA GLU A 167 9.88 15.05 -10.30
C GLU A 167 11.17 15.24 -11.12
N ARG A 168 12.26 14.51 -10.81
CA ARG A 168 13.62 14.90 -11.21
C ARG A 168 14.45 13.85 -11.93
N THR A 169 14.06 12.58 -11.88
CA THR A 169 14.88 11.48 -12.40
C THR A 169 14.11 10.60 -13.37
N LYS A 170 14.83 9.88 -14.24
CA LYS A 170 14.27 9.01 -15.26
C LYS A 170 14.59 7.54 -15.04
N THR A 171 15.66 7.26 -14.27
CA THR A 171 16.12 5.91 -14.04
C THR A 171 16.12 5.57 -12.55
N ALA A 172 15.99 4.29 -12.23
CA ALA A 172 15.99 3.80 -10.86
C ALA A 172 17.28 4.18 -10.11
N ARG A 173 18.43 4.07 -10.78
CA ARG A 173 19.74 4.43 -10.17
C ARG A 173 19.86 5.92 -9.87
N GLU A 174 19.38 6.78 -10.76
CA GLU A 174 19.35 8.23 -10.52
C GLU A 174 18.44 8.57 -9.32
N ALA A 175 17.27 7.94 -9.26
CA ALA A 175 16.31 8.14 -8.18
C ALA A 175 16.91 7.75 -6.81
N ILE A 176 17.55 6.58 -6.72
CA ILE A 176 18.19 6.10 -5.48
C ILE A 176 19.30 7.04 -5.03
N ARG A 177 20.19 7.46 -5.93
CA ARG A 177 21.27 8.40 -5.59
C ARG A 177 20.70 9.73 -5.10
N LEU A 178 19.73 10.29 -5.82
CA LEU A 178 19.08 11.55 -5.42
C LEU A 178 18.43 11.42 -4.04
N MET A 179 17.65 10.38 -3.80
CA MET A 179 17.00 10.17 -2.50
C MET A 179 18.03 9.98 -1.39
N GLY A 180 19.10 9.21 -1.64
CA GLY A 180 20.20 9.03 -0.71
C GLY A 180 20.91 10.34 -0.33
N GLU A 181 21.25 11.15 -1.32
CA GLU A 181 21.85 12.47 -1.11
C GLU A 181 20.94 13.43 -0.31
N LEU A 182 19.62 13.35 -0.57
CA LEU A 182 18.64 14.15 0.18
C LEU A 182 18.55 13.71 1.65
N ILE A 183 18.55 12.41 1.91
CA ILE A 183 18.56 11.83 3.26
C ILE A 183 19.83 12.29 4.01
N GLU A 184 20.98 12.14 3.41
CA GLU A 184 22.26 12.49 4.02
C GLU A 184 22.37 14.00 4.33
N LYS A 185 21.87 14.84 3.42
CA LYS A 185 22.00 16.29 3.51
C LYS A 185 20.92 16.96 4.36
N TYR A 186 19.67 16.53 4.23
CA TYR A 186 18.52 17.21 4.82
C TYR A 186 17.83 16.40 5.92
N GLY A 187 18.32 15.22 6.24
CA GLY A 187 17.86 14.37 7.30
C GLY A 187 16.53 13.66 7.01
N TYR A 188 16.35 12.56 7.71
CA TYR A 188 15.20 11.66 7.63
C TYR A 188 14.52 11.57 9.00
N TYR A 189 13.18 11.59 9.02
CA TYR A 189 12.37 11.44 10.23
C TYR A 189 11.39 10.26 10.09
N GLY A 190 10.81 9.85 11.21
CA GLY A 190 9.84 8.76 11.26
C GLY A 190 10.48 7.39 11.40
N THR A 191 9.72 6.35 11.14
CA THR A 191 10.18 4.94 11.21
C THR A 191 10.96 4.55 9.95
N GLY A 192 11.37 3.28 9.88
CA GLY A 192 12.00 2.74 8.68
C GLY A 192 11.06 2.65 7.48
N GLU A 193 11.63 2.63 6.29
CA GLU A 193 10.89 2.51 5.05
C GLU A 193 11.62 1.67 4.03
N THR A 194 10.87 0.92 3.24
CA THR A 194 11.31 0.27 2.00
C THR A 194 10.64 0.93 0.82
N LEU A 195 11.43 1.42 -0.13
CA LEU A 195 10.95 1.85 -1.45
C LEU A 195 11.41 0.86 -2.52
N LEU A 196 10.48 0.40 -3.33
CA LEU A 196 10.79 -0.29 -4.58
C LEU A 196 10.87 0.76 -5.67
N VAL A 197 12.00 0.81 -6.38
CA VAL A 197 12.28 1.82 -7.40
C VAL A 197 12.64 1.11 -8.69
N ALA A 198 11.84 1.30 -9.74
CA ALA A 198 12.07 0.63 -11.01
C ALA A 198 11.92 1.56 -12.20
N ASP A 199 12.66 1.25 -13.24
CA ASP A 199 12.52 1.79 -14.58
C ASP A 199 12.30 0.64 -15.59
N PRO A 200 12.17 0.87 -16.90
CA PRO A 200 11.95 -0.19 -17.90
C PRO A 200 13.08 -1.24 -18.00
N HIS A 201 14.20 -1.04 -17.32
CA HIS A 201 15.40 -1.88 -17.48
C HIS A 201 15.77 -2.67 -16.24
N GLU A 202 15.51 -2.10 -15.05
CA GLU A 202 15.89 -2.73 -13.78
C GLU A 202 15.00 -2.27 -12.62
N GLY A 203 15.02 -3.07 -11.54
CA GLY A 203 14.33 -2.76 -10.29
C GLY A 203 15.25 -2.89 -9.09
N TRP A 204 15.04 -2.00 -8.11
CA TRP A 204 15.82 -1.88 -6.90
C TRP A 204 14.94 -1.82 -5.66
N VAL A 205 15.47 -2.32 -4.57
CA VAL A 205 14.92 -2.14 -3.23
C VAL A 205 15.79 -1.12 -2.51
N MET A 206 15.22 -0.06 -1.97
CA MET A 206 15.90 0.93 -1.15
C MET A 206 15.29 0.95 0.24
N GLU A 207 16.07 0.62 1.25
CA GLU A 207 15.68 0.64 2.66
C GLU A 207 16.37 1.80 3.37
N MET A 208 15.65 2.47 4.28
CA MET A 208 16.15 3.65 4.97
C MET A 208 15.66 3.75 6.41
N ALA A 209 16.46 4.37 7.26
CA ALA A 209 16.14 4.65 8.66
C ALA A 209 16.78 5.95 9.13
N GLY A 210 16.10 6.63 10.02
CA GLY A 210 16.64 7.80 10.71
C GLY A 210 17.56 7.39 11.87
N TYR A 211 18.22 8.40 12.46
CA TYR A 211 18.95 8.28 13.72
C TYR A 211 18.81 9.54 14.57
N ASP A 212 19.01 9.40 15.87
CA ASP A 212 18.80 10.44 16.89
C ASP A 212 20.11 11.10 17.39
N MET A 213 21.18 10.97 16.64
CA MET A 213 22.48 11.59 16.96
C MET A 213 22.51 13.05 16.51
N ASN A 214 23.47 13.83 17.04
CA ASN A 214 23.68 15.21 16.64
C ASN A 214 23.94 15.33 15.13
N GLY A 215 23.21 16.21 14.47
CA GLY A 215 23.27 16.41 13.03
C GLY A 215 21.96 16.09 12.32
N ALA A 216 21.86 16.49 11.07
CA ALA A 216 20.86 16.00 10.13
C ALA A 216 21.37 14.69 9.52
N GLY A 217 20.46 13.82 9.08
CA GLY A 217 20.83 12.66 8.30
C GLY A 217 19.93 11.46 8.53
N GLY A 218 20.28 10.41 7.85
CA GLY A 218 19.71 9.09 7.92
C GLY A 218 20.74 8.10 7.37
N VAL A 219 20.40 6.83 7.42
CA VAL A 219 21.13 5.75 6.76
C VAL A 219 20.22 5.12 5.72
N TRP A 220 20.81 4.65 4.65
CA TRP A 220 20.08 3.96 3.60
C TRP A 220 20.96 2.92 2.93
N VAL A 221 20.32 1.90 2.39
CA VAL A 221 20.94 0.89 1.54
C VAL A 221 19.99 0.55 0.41
N ALA A 222 20.53 0.29 -0.78
CA ALA A 222 19.75 -0.19 -1.89
C ALA A 222 20.39 -1.44 -2.50
N GLN A 223 19.55 -2.40 -2.89
CA GLN A 223 19.98 -3.63 -3.55
C GLN A 223 19.13 -3.87 -4.80
N ARG A 224 19.82 -4.17 -5.92
CA ARG A 224 19.17 -4.53 -7.17
C ARG A 224 18.48 -5.89 -7.06
N VAL A 225 17.27 -6.01 -7.56
CA VAL A 225 16.59 -7.29 -7.73
C VAL A 225 17.07 -7.92 -9.04
N PRO A 226 17.53 -9.18 -9.04
CA PRO A 226 17.89 -9.89 -10.27
C PRO A 226 16.74 -9.90 -11.29
N ASP A 227 17.07 -9.84 -12.57
CA ASP A 227 16.08 -9.71 -13.64
C ASP A 227 15.09 -10.88 -13.71
N ASP A 228 15.51 -12.08 -13.29
CA ASP A 228 14.74 -13.33 -13.29
C ASP A 228 14.03 -13.61 -11.95
N GLN A 229 14.00 -12.63 -11.04
CA GLN A 229 13.45 -12.82 -9.69
C GLN A 229 12.31 -11.87 -9.35
N MET A 230 11.55 -12.27 -8.34
CA MET A 230 10.52 -11.50 -7.66
C MET A 230 10.96 -11.23 -6.21
N PHE A 231 10.91 -9.96 -5.80
CA PHE A 231 11.10 -9.51 -4.42
C PHE A 231 9.75 -9.17 -3.78
N VAL A 232 9.65 -9.35 -2.46
CA VAL A 232 8.51 -8.90 -1.65
C VAL A 232 8.96 -8.33 -0.32
N ALA A 233 8.39 -7.20 0.07
CA ALA A 233 8.46 -6.62 1.41
C ALA A 233 7.06 -6.45 2.01
N ALA A 234 6.98 -6.58 3.33
CA ALA A 234 5.75 -6.54 4.09
C ALA A 234 6.01 -6.05 5.52
N ASN A 235 6.38 -4.78 5.66
CA ASN A 235 6.64 -4.08 6.93
C ASN A 235 7.83 -4.65 7.74
N GLN A 236 8.89 -5.01 7.04
CA GLN A 236 10.15 -5.42 7.65
C GLN A 236 11.28 -5.29 6.64
N PHE A 237 12.42 -4.74 7.04
CA PHE A 237 13.63 -4.71 6.22
C PHE A 237 14.06 -6.10 5.74
N ARG A 238 14.42 -6.18 4.46
CA ARG A 238 14.79 -7.43 3.79
C ARG A 238 16.24 -7.47 3.32
N ILE A 239 16.91 -6.31 3.17
CA ILE A 239 18.33 -6.26 2.80
C ILE A 239 19.17 -6.70 3.99
N ARG A 240 20.07 -7.63 3.73
CA ARG A 240 20.90 -8.26 4.76
C ARG A 240 22.33 -7.74 4.67
N ASP A 241 23.27 -8.58 4.34
CA ASP A 241 24.70 -8.32 4.40
C ASP A 241 25.14 -7.27 3.37
N ILE A 242 25.66 -6.14 3.86
CA ILE A 242 26.19 -5.09 2.99
C ILE A 242 27.52 -5.56 2.41
N ARG A 243 27.62 -5.49 1.07
CA ARG A 243 28.80 -5.90 0.30
C ARG A 243 29.48 -4.66 -0.28
N ALA A 244 30.71 -4.39 0.18
CA ALA A 244 31.48 -3.28 -0.33
C ALA A 244 31.79 -3.44 -1.82
N ASN A 245 31.65 -2.34 -2.58
CA ASN A 245 31.94 -2.27 -4.03
C ASN A 245 31.14 -3.25 -4.91
N ALA A 246 30.01 -3.75 -4.45
CA ALA A 246 29.13 -4.56 -5.27
C ALA A 246 28.35 -3.69 -6.27
N GLU A 247 28.31 -4.08 -7.53
CA GLU A 247 27.59 -3.32 -8.59
C GLU A 247 26.07 -3.29 -8.40
N ASP A 248 25.55 -4.28 -7.66
CA ASP A 248 24.15 -4.45 -7.32
C ASP A 248 23.78 -3.87 -5.95
N MET A 249 24.67 -3.10 -5.31
CA MET A 249 24.43 -2.40 -4.05
C MET A 249 24.88 -0.95 -4.07
N MET A 250 24.10 -0.11 -3.38
CA MET A 250 24.44 1.27 -3.04
C MET A 250 24.06 1.51 -1.58
N TYR A 251 24.80 2.36 -0.85
CA TYR A 251 24.49 2.66 0.55
C TYR A 251 25.14 3.96 1.01
N SER A 252 24.60 4.54 2.09
CA SER A 252 25.11 5.77 2.69
C SER A 252 26.51 5.58 3.29
N ALA A 253 27.39 6.56 3.09
CA ALA A 253 28.77 6.50 3.54
C ALA A 253 28.89 6.30 5.07
N ASN A 254 27.96 6.82 5.85
CA ASN A 254 27.93 6.79 7.31
C ASN A 254 27.33 5.51 7.91
N ILE A 255 26.86 4.55 7.11
CA ILE A 255 26.08 3.37 7.57
C ILE A 255 26.86 2.52 8.58
N PHE A 256 28.16 2.34 8.41
CA PHE A 256 29.02 1.59 9.34
C PHE A 256 29.37 2.39 10.59
N GLU A 257 29.58 3.71 10.44
CA GLU A 257 29.91 4.61 11.54
C GLU A 257 28.78 4.71 12.54
N ILE A 258 27.54 4.96 12.06
CA ILE A 258 26.35 5.04 12.90
C ILE A 258 26.10 3.73 13.64
N ALA A 259 26.22 2.59 12.96
CA ALA A 259 26.03 1.27 13.58
C ALA A 259 27.02 1.03 14.72
N ARG A 260 28.29 1.42 14.53
CA ARG A 260 29.33 1.35 15.59
C ARG A 260 29.05 2.30 16.74
N ALA A 261 28.76 3.55 16.44
CA ALA A 261 28.50 4.58 17.46
C ALA A 261 27.30 4.22 18.35
N LYS A 262 26.30 3.52 17.79
CA LYS A 262 25.16 3.00 18.53
C LYS A 262 25.44 1.67 19.26
N GLY A 263 26.60 1.05 19.06
CA GLY A 263 26.92 -0.27 19.60
C GLY A 263 26.09 -1.41 19.00
N TRP A 264 25.53 -1.23 17.82
CA TRP A 264 24.69 -2.22 17.16
C TRP A 264 25.47 -3.22 16.30
N TRP A 265 26.68 -2.85 15.92
CA TRP A 265 27.55 -3.65 15.07
C TRP A 265 29.02 -3.25 15.23
N THR A 266 29.92 -4.25 15.09
CA THR A 266 31.37 -4.04 14.97
C THR A 266 31.91 -4.88 13.82
N PRO A 267 33.10 -4.56 13.26
CA PRO A 267 33.71 -5.35 12.19
C PRO A 267 33.94 -6.84 12.56
N GLU A 268 34.19 -7.13 13.82
CA GLU A 268 34.40 -8.49 14.35
C GLU A 268 33.09 -9.31 14.31
N SER A 269 31.94 -8.68 14.23
CA SER A 269 30.63 -9.35 14.11
C SER A 269 30.36 -9.92 12.71
N GLY A 270 31.27 -9.70 11.75
CA GLY A 270 31.09 -10.07 10.34
C GLY A 270 30.40 -9.00 9.51
N PRO A 271 29.82 -9.33 8.34
CA PRO A 271 29.11 -8.38 7.48
C PRO A 271 28.00 -7.65 8.23
N LEU A 272 27.79 -6.36 7.90
CA LEU A 272 26.69 -5.60 8.46
C LEU A 272 25.37 -6.08 7.84
N ASP A 273 24.55 -6.75 8.64
CA ASP A 273 23.20 -7.19 8.30
C ASP A 273 22.23 -6.04 8.54
N PHE A 274 21.83 -5.31 7.47
CA PHE A 274 21.05 -4.09 7.61
C PHE A 274 19.73 -4.31 8.36
N ALA A 275 18.98 -5.34 7.99
CA ALA A 275 17.69 -5.65 8.61
C ALA A 275 17.82 -5.89 10.12
N ARG A 276 18.90 -6.55 10.58
CA ARG A 276 19.15 -6.81 12.01
C ARG A 276 19.74 -5.60 12.73
N VAL A 277 20.58 -4.82 12.05
CA VAL A 277 21.30 -3.69 12.66
C VAL A 277 20.40 -2.48 12.83
N TYR A 278 19.60 -2.15 11.83
CA TYR A 278 18.75 -0.96 11.84
C TYR A 278 17.27 -1.23 12.07
N GLY A 279 16.79 -2.45 11.75
CA GLY A 279 15.41 -2.87 11.98
C GLY A 279 15.16 -3.33 13.42
N ASP A 280 13.91 -3.23 13.85
CA ASP A 280 13.39 -3.72 15.14
C ASP A 280 12.50 -4.97 14.99
N GLY A 281 12.71 -5.71 13.92
CA GLY A 281 11.95 -6.92 13.60
C GLY A 281 10.65 -6.64 12.87
N GLU A 282 9.63 -7.45 13.14
CA GLU A 282 8.32 -7.31 12.54
C GLU A 282 7.56 -6.12 13.14
N PHE A 283 6.63 -5.54 12.37
CA PHE A 283 6.00 -4.26 12.72
C PHE A 283 5.15 -4.34 14.00
N HIS A 284 4.37 -5.41 14.17
CA HIS A 284 3.51 -5.61 15.32
C HIS A 284 3.84 -6.91 16.08
N HIS A 285 3.16 -7.98 15.74
CA HIS A 285 3.25 -9.29 16.38
C HIS A 285 4.09 -10.26 15.53
N PRO A 286 4.53 -11.39 16.06
CA PRO A 286 5.18 -12.44 15.27
C PRO A 286 4.34 -12.84 14.07
N TYR A 287 4.98 -13.02 12.92
CA TYR A 287 4.37 -13.35 11.62
C TYR A 287 3.48 -12.25 11.01
N TYR A 288 3.46 -11.05 11.56
CA TYR A 288 2.81 -9.92 10.92
C TYR A 288 3.36 -9.65 9.50
N SER A 289 4.68 -9.68 9.38
CA SER A 289 5.44 -9.45 8.13
C SER A 289 5.79 -10.76 7.44
N LEU A 290 6.41 -11.68 8.17
CA LEU A 290 6.99 -12.91 7.62
C LEU A 290 5.94 -13.83 6.99
N ARG A 291 4.72 -13.88 7.53
CA ARG A 291 3.64 -14.71 6.95
C ARG A 291 3.26 -14.25 5.55
N ARG A 292 3.20 -12.93 5.32
CA ARG A 292 2.94 -12.35 3.99
C ARG A 292 4.09 -12.59 3.03
N VAL A 293 5.33 -12.44 3.49
CA VAL A 293 6.53 -12.73 2.68
C VAL A 293 6.54 -14.20 2.26
N TRP A 294 6.36 -15.12 3.23
CA TRP A 294 6.23 -16.55 2.94
C TRP A 294 5.14 -16.83 1.90
N ARG A 295 3.95 -16.27 2.11
CA ARG A 295 2.81 -16.53 1.23
C ARG A 295 3.04 -16.04 -0.19
N ALA A 296 3.51 -14.81 -0.35
CA ALA A 296 3.79 -14.24 -1.66
C ALA A 296 4.89 -15.02 -2.41
N GLN A 297 5.96 -15.39 -1.74
CA GLN A 297 7.02 -16.22 -2.31
C GLN A 297 6.52 -17.63 -2.65
N SER A 298 5.71 -18.25 -1.79
CA SER A 298 5.14 -19.58 -2.03
C SER A 298 4.11 -19.61 -3.16
N LEU A 299 3.38 -18.51 -3.39
CA LEU A 299 2.47 -18.39 -4.53
C LEU A 299 3.23 -18.23 -5.86
N ALA A 300 4.35 -17.51 -5.86
CA ALA A 300 5.17 -17.30 -7.05
C ALA A 300 6.09 -18.51 -7.36
N ALA A 301 6.64 -19.14 -6.34
CA ALA A 301 7.62 -20.23 -6.45
C ALA A 301 7.27 -21.40 -5.50
N PRO A 302 6.14 -22.09 -5.72
CA PRO A 302 5.72 -23.23 -4.89
C PRO A 302 6.74 -24.38 -4.87
N SER A 303 7.57 -24.53 -5.89
CA SER A 303 8.63 -25.57 -5.95
C SER A 303 9.70 -25.43 -4.85
N LEU A 304 9.84 -24.22 -4.27
CA LEU A 304 10.78 -24.00 -3.17
C LEU A 304 10.36 -24.68 -1.85
N GLY A 305 9.08 -25.03 -1.71
CA GLY A 305 8.57 -25.71 -0.51
C GLY A 305 8.85 -24.94 0.79
N LEU A 306 8.74 -23.61 0.76
CA LEU A 306 9.06 -22.77 1.92
C LEU A 306 8.15 -23.09 3.10
N SER A 307 8.76 -23.30 4.28
CA SER A 307 8.01 -23.48 5.52
C SER A 307 7.30 -22.18 5.91
N PRO A 308 6.03 -22.24 6.36
CA PRO A 308 5.36 -21.08 6.93
C PRO A 308 5.92 -20.68 8.31
N TRP A 309 6.78 -21.50 8.90
CA TRP A 309 7.36 -21.32 10.22
C TRP A 309 8.82 -20.93 10.13
N ALA A 310 9.21 -19.94 10.91
CA ALA A 310 10.56 -19.39 10.98
C ALA A 310 11.05 -19.35 12.43
N GLU A 311 12.38 -19.33 12.61
CA GLU A 311 13.02 -19.32 13.92
C GLU A 311 12.93 -17.96 14.65
N GLY A 312 12.61 -16.88 13.92
CA GLY A 312 12.48 -15.54 14.49
C GLY A 312 12.39 -14.44 13.44
N PRO A 313 12.24 -13.18 13.88
CA PRO A 313 11.95 -12.06 12.98
C PRO A 313 13.06 -11.76 11.96
N PHE A 314 14.28 -12.15 12.25
CA PHE A 314 15.43 -11.96 11.35
C PHE A 314 15.86 -13.27 10.66
N THR A 315 14.89 -14.13 10.37
CA THR A 315 15.12 -15.40 9.66
C THR A 315 15.82 -15.19 8.32
N ARG A 316 16.64 -16.18 7.95
CA ARG A 316 17.20 -16.30 6.60
C ARG A 316 16.52 -17.40 5.77
N ALA A 317 15.48 -18.04 6.32
CA ALA A 317 14.72 -19.07 5.63
C ALA A 317 13.95 -18.53 4.40
N TYR A 318 13.59 -17.25 4.41
CA TYR A 318 12.99 -16.59 3.26
C TYR A 318 14.04 -15.77 2.52
N PRO A 319 14.43 -16.16 1.29
CA PRO A 319 15.45 -15.46 0.52
C PRO A 319 15.02 -14.00 0.20
N PHE A 320 16.01 -13.14 -0.10
CA PHE A 320 15.77 -11.76 -0.50
C PHE A 320 14.77 -11.68 -1.67
N ALA A 321 15.00 -12.46 -2.73
CA ALA A 321 14.13 -12.59 -3.87
C ALA A 321 14.08 -14.05 -4.33
N VAL A 322 13.06 -14.45 -5.08
CA VAL A 322 12.86 -15.82 -5.59
C VAL A 322 12.68 -15.81 -7.10
N THR A 323 13.18 -16.83 -7.79
CA THR A 323 12.85 -17.08 -9.20
C THR A 323 11.48 -17.75 -9.25
N PRO A 324 10.45 -17.12 -9.85
CA PRO A 324 9.12 -17.73 -9.94
C PRO A 324 9.12 -19.00 -10.78
N ASP A 325 8.27 -19.98 -10.44
CA ASP A 325 8.14 -21.23 -11.21
C ASP A 325 7.56 -21.01 -12.61
N LYS A 326 6.85 -19.90 -12.82
CA LYS A 326 6.38 -19.41 -14.12
C LYS A 326 6.60 -17.90 -14.21
N LYS A 327 6.74 -17.38 -15.41
CA LYS A 327 6.76 -15.93 -15.62
C LYS A 327 5.44 -15.31 -15.13
N LEU A 328 5.55 -14.20 -14.39
CA LEU A 328 4.43 -13.53 -13.76
C LEU A 328 3.80 -12.47 -14.67
N THR A 329 2.49 -12.42 -14.66
CA THR A 329 1.68 -11.38 -15.30
C THR A 329 1.24 -10.34 -14.27
N VAL A 330 0.73 -9.20 -14.73
CA VAL A 330 0.02 -8.22 -13.86
C VAL A 330 -1.11 -8.91 -13.07
N GLY A 331 -1.85 -9.81 -13.73
CA GLY A 331 -2.93 -10.56 -13.08
C GLY A 331 -2.46 -11.51 -11.97
N ASP A 332 -1.27 -12.09 -12.09
CA ASP A 332 -0.68 -12.91 -11.02
C ASP A 332 -0.34 -12.06 -9.79
N ILE A 333 0.17 -10.84 -9.99
CA ILE A 333 0.44 -9.91 -8.89
C ILE A 333 -0.87 -9.46 -8.22
N PHE A 334 -1.94 -9.21 -9.00
CA PHE A 334 -3.27 -8.94 -8.43
C PHE A 334 -3.75 -10.11 -7.57
N ALA A 335 -3.56 -11.35 -8.04
CA ALA A 335 -3.96 -12.54 -7.29
C ALA A 335 -3.20 -12.65 -5.96
N ILE A 336 -1.91 -12.31 -5.92
CA ILE A 336 -1.13 -12.27 -4.67
C ILE A 336 -1.71 -11.23 -3.70
N HIS A 337 -1.98 -10.00 -4.14
CA HIS A 337 -2.59 -8.97 -3.29
C HIS A 337 -4.00 -9.29 -2.80
N ARG A 338 -4.69 -10.23 -3.44
CA ARG A 338 -6.06 -10.68 -3.11
C ARG A 338 -6.11 -11.88 -2.16
N ASP A 339 -4.98 -12.41 -1.76
CA ASP A 339 -4.89 -13.64 -0.99
C ASP A 339 -5.20 -13.42 0.51
N ASN A 340 -6.01 -14.34 1.06
CA ASN A 340 -6.34 -14.41 2.49
C ASN A 340 -5.85 -15.74 3.09
N TYR A 341 -4.74 -16.26 2.58
CA TYR A 341 -4.15 -17.56 2.94
C TYR A 341 -5.00 -18.77 2.56
N GLU A 342 -5.90 -18.64 1.57
CA GLU A 342 -6.78 -19.71 1.15
C GLU A 342 -6.01 -21.00 0.83
N GLY A 343 -6.55 -22.14 1.31
CA GLY A 343 -5.95 -23.45 1.11
C GLY A 343 -4.76 -23.77 2.03
N THR A 344 -4.43 -22.90 2.99
CA THR A 344 -3.42 -23.17 4.02
C THR A 344 -4.07 -23.37 5.40
N GLU A 345 -3.27 -23.71 6.41
CA GLU A 345 -3.72 -23.76 7.81
C GLU A 345 -4.11 -22.38 8.38
N PHE A 346 -3.72 -21.29 7.70
CA PHE A 346 -3.99 -19.89 8.07
C PHE A 346 -5.18 -19.30 7.31
N ASP A 347 -5.96 -20.09 6.59
CA ASP A 347 -7.08 -19.66 5.74
C ASP A 347 -8.13 -18.86 6.53
N LEU A 348 -8.12 -17.54 6.32
CA LEU A 348 -9.01 -16.62 7.03
C LEU A 348 -10.48 -16.76 6.62
N THR A 349 -10.79 -17.48 5.55
CA THR A 349 -12.18 -17.79 5.14
C THR A 349 -12.75 -18.98 5.92
N LYS A 350 -11.98 -19.56 6.83
CA LYS A 350 -12.33 -20.77 7.60
C LYS A 350 -12.37 -20.50 9.10
N GLY A 351 -12.95 -21.47 9.80
CA GLY A 351 -13.05 -21.47 11.26
C GLY A 351 -14.12 -20.52 11.80
N LEU A 352 -14.27 -20.53 13.12
CA LEU A 352 -15.35 -19.81 13.81
C LEU A 352 -15.26 -18.29 13.62
N ALA A 353 -14.05 -17.75 13.58
CA ALA A 353 -13.81 -16.32 13.40
C ALA A 353 -14.21 -15.78 12.01
N ALA A 354 -14.32 -16.65 11.00
CA ALA A 354 -14.86 -16.30 9.68
C ALA A 354 -16.39 -16.21 9.63
N GLY A 355 -17.03 -16.48 10.75
CA GLY A 355 -18.48 -16.54 10.83
C GLY A 355 -19.11 -17.65 9.97
N PRO A 356 -20.43 -17.65 9.85
CA PRO A 356 -21.14 -18.69 9.09
C PRO A 356 -20.89 -18.61 7.58
N PHE A 357 -20.44 -17.47 7.07
CA PHE A 357 -20.33 -17.20 5.64
C PHE A 357 -18.89 -16.91 5.17
N GLY A 358 -17.88 -17.30 5.96
CA GLY A 358 -16.49 -17.31 5.52
C GLY A 358 -15.92 -15.92 5.24
N ASP A 359 -16.25 -14.91 6.02
CA ASP A 359 -15.70 -13.57 5.91
C ASP A 359 -14.23 -13.57 6.36
N PRO A 360 -13.26 -13.20 5.50
CA PRO A 360 -11.84 -13.19 5.85
C PRO A 360 -11.45 -11.97 6.69
N ASN A 361 -12.30 -10.96 6.79
CA ASN A 361 -11.96 -9.73 7.49
C ASN A 361 -11.85 -9.96 9.00
N ARG A 362 -10.76 -9.47 9.59
CA ARG A 362 -10.53 -9.46 11.03
C ARG A 362 -10.23 -8.02 11.40
N PHE A 363 -11.21 -7.36 12.02
CA PHE A 363 -10.99 -6.01 12.51
C PHE A 363 -9.93 -6.03 13.60
N GLU A 364 -9.04 -5.06 13.55
CA GLU A 364 -8.06 -4.85 14.60
C GLU A 364 -8.77 -4.37 15.87
N GLY A 365 -8.31 -4.81 16.98
CA GLY A 365 -8.92 -4.47 18.26
C GLY A 365 -8.33 -5.26 19.42
N ASN A 366 -7.74 -6.42 19.11
CA ASN A 366 -7.15 -7.25 20.14
C ASN A 366 -5.76 -6.78 20.56
N ALA A 367 -4.98 -6.20 19.65
CA ALA A 367 -3.69 -5.59 19.99
C ALA A 367 -3.83 -4.47 21.02
N GLU A 368 -4.99 -3.84 21.04
CA GLU A 368 -5.34 -2.75 21.95
C GLU A 368 -5.97 -3.26 23.25
N GLY A 369 -6.32 -4.54 23.31
CA GLY A 369 -7.04 -5.15 24.41
C GLY A 369 -8.50 -4.67 24.50
N MET A 370 -9.25 -5.32 25.36
CA MET A 370 -10.62 -4.91 25.69
C MET A 370 -10.60 -4.10 26.97
N ALA A 371 -11.21 -2.93 26.96
CA ALA A 371 -11.43 -2.16 28.18
C ALA A 371 -12.47 -2.89 29.05
N ASP A 372 -12.16 -3.13 30.30
CA ASP A 372 -13.12 -3.55 31.31
C ASP A 372 -14.07 -2.39 31.70
N LYS A 373 -14.98 -2.64 32.62
CA LYS A 373 -15.95 -1.61 33.07
C LYS A 373 -15.30 -0.39 33.71
N GLU A 374 -14.08 -0.53 34.19
CA GLU A 374 -13.24 0.51 34.79
C GLU A 374 -12.34 1.20 33.79
N GLY A 375 -12.40 0.82 32.49
CA GLY A 375 -11.56 1.36 31.42
C GLY A 375 -10.13 0.80 31.38
N LYS A 376 -9.85 -0.24 32.17
CA LYS A 376 -8.54 -0.90 32.17
C LYS A 376 -8.44 -1.84 30.97
N LEU A 377 -7.43 -1.65 30.12
CA LEU A 377 -7.16 -2.51 28.99
C LEU A 377 -6.66 -3.90 29.44
N THR A 378 -7.32 -4.93 28.95
CA THR A 378 -6.85 -6.31 29.09
C THR A 378 -5.95 -6.62 27.91
N PRO A 379 -4.69 -7.09 28.11
CA PRO A 379 -3.83 -7.48 27.01
C PRO A 379 -4.50 -8.52 26.12
N ALA A 380 -4.27 -8.43 24.82
CA ALA A 380 -4.74 -9.43 23.87
C ALA A 380 -4.17 -10.82 24.22
N ILE A 381 -5.01 -11.85 24.10
CA ILE A 381 -4.60 -13.24 24.33
C ILE A 381 -3.88 -13.81 23.09
N GLY A 382 -4.09 -13.20 21.95
CA GLY A 382 -3.50 -13.58 20.65
C GLY A 382 -3.91 -12.62 19.55
N GLU A 383 -3.28 -12.77 18.39
CA GLU A 383 -3.50 -11.94 17.22
C GLU A 383 -4.03 -12.78 16.05
N PHE A 384 -4.78 -12.15 15.16
CA PHE A 384 -5.16 -12.75 13.89
C PHE A 384 -4.02 -12.62 12.87
N GLU A 385 -3.94 -13.60 11.95
CA GLU A 385 -3.04 -13.49 10.80
C GLU A 385 -3.34 -12.23 10.01
N ARG A 386 -2.29 -11.49 9.64
CA ARG A 386 -2.37 -10.30 8.79
C ARG A 386 -2.36 -10.73 7.32
N PRO A 387 -3.49 -10.66 6.59
CA PRO A 387 -3.53 -11.09 5.18
C PRO A 387 -2.84 -10.10 4.23
N LEU A 388 -2.58 -10.54 3.02
CA LEU A 388 -2.22 -9.68 1.89
C LEU A 388 -3.41 -8.80 1.49
N ASN A 389 -4.63 -9.39 1.44
CA ASN A 389 -5.87 -8.67 1.19
C ASN A 389 -6.50 -8.20 2.51
N ILE A 390 -6.10 -7.06 3.02
CA ILE A 390 -6.66 -6.54 4.27
C ILE A 390 -7.86 -5.62 4.02
N TYR A 391 -8.82 -5.64 4.96
CA TYR A 391 -10.05 -4.83 4.90
C TYR A 391 -9.82 -3.32 4.87
N ARG A 392 -8.72 -2.83 5.42
CA ARG A 392 -8.35 -1.41 5.50
C ARG A 392 -7.39 -0.94 4.41
N CYS A 393 -7.17 -1.73 3.37
CA CYS A 393 -6.42 -1.27 2.21
C CYS A 393 -7.13 -0.09 1.57
N VAL A 394 -6.44 1.03 1.39
CA VAL A 394 -7.00 2.26 0.82
C VAL A 394 -6.96 2.22 -0.70
N TYR A 395 -5.88 1.70 -1.25
CA TYR A 395 -5.71 1.40 -2.67
C TYR A 395 -4.63 0.34 -2.88
N ALA A 396 -4.67 -0.29 -4.03
CA ALA A 396 -3.56 -1.09 -4.53
C ALA A 396 -3.25 -0.71 -5.98
N HIS A 397 -1.97 -0.85 -6.36
CA HIS A 397 -1.58 -0.68 -7.75
C HIS A 397 -0.48 -1.66 -8.17
N VAL A 398 -0.40 -1.90 -9.47
CA VAL A 398 0.72 -2.55 -10.14
C VAL A 398 1.19 -1.62 -11.25
N ASN A 399 2.43 -1.17 -11.16
CA ASN A 399 3.09 -0.36 -12.16
C ASN A 399 3.83 -1.28 -13.13
N GLN A 400 3.64 -1.06 -14.42
CA GLN A 400 4.27 -1.81 -15.49
C GLN A 400 5.12 -0.87 -16.31
N SER A 401 6.46 -1.09 -16.37
CA SER A 401 7.42 -0.29 -17.10
C SER A 401 8.00 -1.12 -18.24
N ARG A 402 7.85 -0.65 -19.50
CA ARG A 402 8.09 -1.44 -20.73
C ARG A 402 9.05 -0.72 -21.68
N SER A 403 10.24 -1.29 -21.90
CA SER A 403 11.32 -0.68 -22.68
C SER A 403 11.11 -0.66 -24.21
N TRP A 404 10.16 -1.43 -24.73
CA TRP A 404 9.90 -1.55 -26.17
C TRP A 404 8.83 -0.60 -26.71
N LEU A 405 8.29 0.25 -25.88
CA LEU A 405 7.31 1.27 -26.23
C LEU A 405 7.82 2.66 -25.84
N PRO A 406 7.37 3.73 -26.51
CA PRO A 406 7.60 5.09 -26.02
C PRO A 406 7.08 5.25 -24.59
N ASP A 407 7.75 6.03 -23.75
CA ASP A 407 7.42 6.16 -22.32
C ASP A 407 5.95 6.45 -22.05
N ALA A 408 5.35 7.34 -22.82
CA ALA A 408 3.95 7.71 -22.70
C ALA A 408 2.96 6.54 -22.88
N ILE A 409 3.36 5.49 -23.60
CA ILE A 409 2.55 4.29 -23.89
C ILE A 409 3.05 3.11 -23.06
N GLY A 410 4.37 3.04 -22.83
CA GLY A 410 5.05 1.94 -22.14
C GLY A 410 4.73 1.87 -20.65
N GLY A 411 4.62 3.00 -19.98
CA GLY A 411 4.27 3.07 -18.56
C GLY A 411 2.77 2.92 -18.33
N VAL A 412 2.39 1.96 -17.47
CA VAL A 412 0.98 1.75 -17.10
C VAL A 412 0.88 1.53 -15.59
N VAL A 413 0.03 2.29 -14.95
CA VAL A 413 -0.38 2.11 -13.56
C VAL A 413 -1.74 1.42 -13.55
N TRP A 414 -1.79 0.17 -13.10
CA TRP A 414 -3.03 -0.53 -12.81
C TRP A 414 -3.44 -0.19 -11.39
N PHE A 415 -4.41 0.69 -11.23
CA PHE A 415 -4.80 1.26 -9.94
C PHE A 415 -6.24 0.90 -9.58
N GLY A 416 -6.46 0.49 -8.32
CA GLY A 416 -7.77 0.24 -7.73
C GLY A 416 -7.84 0.79 -6.32
N PRO A 417 -8.71 1.77 -6.04
CA PRO A 417 -8.99 2.18 -4.66
C PRO A 417 -9.74 1.08 -3.91
N ASP A 418 -9.60 1.06 -2.57
CA ASP A 418 -10.13 0.04 -1.66
C ASP A 418 -9.38 -1.32 -1.75
N ARG A 419 -9.85 -2.31 -0.98
CA ARG A 419 -9.21 -3.63 -0.85
C ARG A 419 -9.19 -4.42 -2.18
N PRO A 420 -8.06 -5.06 -2.52
CA PRO A 420 -7.87 -5.67 -3.85
C PRO A 420 -8.88 -6.74 -4.23
N ALA A 421 -9.40 -7.53 -3.27
CA ALA A 421 -10.34 -8.61 -3.56
C ALA A 421 -11.68 -8.12 -4.11
N THR A 422 -12.10 -6.92 -3.72
CA THR A 422 -13.39 -6.33 -4.07
C THR A 422 -13.27 -5.07 -4.92
N ALA A 423 -12.08 -4.73 -5.41
CA ALA A 423 -11.80 -3.59 -6.28
C ALA A 423 -11.44 -4.06 -7.70
N VAL A 424 -11.70 -3.22 -8.69
CA VAL A 424 -11.19 -3.37 -10.07
C VAL A 424 -9.91 -2.59 -10.22
N LEU A 425 -8.84 -3.22 -10.69
CA LEU A 425 -7.62 -2.53 -11.07
C LEU A 425 -7.73 -2.04 -12.51
N MET A 426 -7.64 -0.72 -12.67
CA MET A 426 -7.87 0.00 -13.92
C MET A 426 -6.57 0.55 -14.48
N PRO A 427 -6.31 0.44 -15.81
CA PRO A 427 -5.06 0.95 -16.39
C PRO A 427 -5.11 2.47 -16.62
N PHE A 428 -4.06 3.14 -16.13
CA PHE A 428 -3.74 4.55 -16.38
C PHE A 428 -2.35 4.65 -16.97
N TYR A 429 -2.22 5.28 -18.13
CA TYR A 429 -0.95 5.36 -18.85
C TYR A 429 -0.11 6.55 -18.40
N ALA A 430 1.20 6.38 -18.32
CA ALA A 430 2.16 7.44 -17.97
C ALA A 430 2.05 8.68 -18.90
N GLY A 431 1.57 8.48 -20.12
CA GLY A 431 1.31 9.55 -21.08
C GLY A 431 -0.03 10.28 -20.90
N ALA A 432 -0.88 9.87 -19.94
CA ALA A 432 -2.12 10.59 -19.69
C ALA A 432 -1.83 12.00 -19.14
N THR A 433 -2.68 12.95 -19.51
CA THR A 433 -2.53 14.37 -19.15
C THR A 433 -3.54 14.83 -18.10
N ASP A 434 -4.40 13.92 -17.65
CA ASP A 434 -5.35 14.10 -16.57
C ASP A 434 -5.86 12.74 -16.08
N LEU A 435 -6.51 12.73 -14.93
CA LEU A 435 -7.15 11.55 -14.36
C LEU A 435 -8.66 11.77 -14.22
N PRO A 436 -9.47 10.70 -14.30
CA PRO A 436 -10.91 10.81 -14.13
C PRO A 436 -11.29 11.25 -12.72
N ILE A 437 -12.28 12.13 -12.61
CA ILE A 437 -12.82 12.62 -11.33
C ILE A 437 -13.10 11.49 -10.32
N PRO A 438 -13.69 10.35 -10.71
CA PRO A 438 -13.92 9.25 -9.78
C PRO A 438 -12.68 8.73 -9.06
N ILE A 439 -11.52 8.82 -9.68
CA ILE A 439 -10.23 8.39 -9.10
C ILE A 439 -9.61 9.48 -8.22
N GLN A 440 -9.86 10.74 -8.55
CA GLN A 440 -9.32 11.88 -7.82
C GLN A 440 -10.10 12.24 -6.55
N LYS A 441 -11.24 11.58 -6.29
CA LYS A 441 -12.11 11.84 -5.14
C LYS A 441 -12.11 10.66 -4.18
N ALA A 442 -11.67 10.89 -2.95
CA ALA A 442 -11.77 9.92 -1.86
C ALA A 442 -11.78 10.64 -0.51
N ASP A 443 -12.97 11.02 -0.05
CA ASP A 443 -13.17 11.57 1.28
C ASP A 443 -13.93 10.56 2.14
N ILE A 444 -13.26 9.99 3.13
CA ILE A 444 -13.84 8.96 4.01
C ILE A 444 -14.97 9.49 4.92
N LEU A 445 -15.05 10.80 5.12
CA LEU A 445 -16.05 11.43 5.97
C LEU A 445 -17.27 11.92 5.18
N LYS A 446 -17.21 11.86 3.84
CA LYS A 446 -18.29 12.35 2.99
C LYS A 446 -18.71 11.31 1.97
N PHE A 447 -19.97 10.85 2.07
CA PHE A 447 -20.52 9.93 1.08
C PHE A 447 -20.70 10.64 -0.28
N ASP A 448 -19.82 10.32 -1.24
CA ASP A 448 -19.86 10.86 -2.60
C ASP A 448 -20.02 9.74 -3.64
N ARG A 449 -21.15 9.71 -4.32
CA ARG A 449 -21.41 8.72 -5.39
C ARG A 449 -20.52 8.88 -6.63
N GLN A 450 -19.79 9.97 -6.75
CA GLN A 450 -18.79 10.17 -7.79
C GLN A 450 -17.43 9.58 -7.43
N SER A 451 -17.20 9.17 -6.19
CA SER A 451 -15.97 8.55 -5.73
C SER A 451 -15.95 7.06 -6.06
N MET A 452 -14.90 6.61 -6.75
CA MET A 452 -14.66 5.18 -7.02
C MET A 452 -14.36 4.42 -5.73
N TRP A 453 -13.56 5.01 -4.83
CA TRP A 453 -13.29 4.43 -3.52
C TRP A 453 -14.58 4.18 -2.74
N MET A 454 -15.47 5.19 -2.69
CA MET A 454 -16.74 5.05 -1.98
C MET A 454 -17.61 3.92 -2.57
N ALA A 455 -17.64 3.80 -3.90
CA ALA A 455 -18.40 2.74 -4.56
C ALA A 455 -17.84 1.35 -4.24
N PHE A 456 -16.52 1.19 -4.28
CA PHE A 456 -15.85 -0.08 -3.98
C PHE A 456 -15.97 -0.43 -2.51
N ASN A 457 -15.67 0.51 -1.61
CA ASN A 457 -15.77 0.32 -0.16
C ASN A 457 -17.21 0.00 0.29
N TYR A 458 -18.22 0.66 -0.31
CA TYR A 458 -19.62 0.35 -0.02
C TYR A 458 -19.97 -1.11 -0.34
N VAL A 459 -19.61 -1.60 -1.53
CA VAL A 459 -19.84 -2.98 -1.95
C VAL A 459 -19.05 -3.96 -1.08
N ALA A 460 -17.79 -3.64 -0.79
CA ALA A 460 -16.92 -4.45 0.04
C ALA A 460 -17.48 -4.64 1.46
N ASN A 461 -17.91 -3.55 2.12
CA ASN A 461 -18.52 -3.63 3.44
C ASN A 461 -19.87 -4.34 3.43
N TYR A 462 -20.71 -4.11 2.41
CA TYR A 462 -21.99 -4.80 2.31
C TYR A 462 -21.81 -6.31 2.09
N SER A 463 -20.76 -6.73 1.38
CA SER A 463 -20.47 -8.15 1.11
C SER A 463 -20.26 -8.99 2.38
N MET A 464 -19.84 -8.37 3.49
CA MET A 464 -19.61 -9.05 4.76
C MET A 464 -20.88 -9.67 5.36
N LEU A 465 -22.06 -9.21 4.95
CA LEU A 465 -23.34 -9.77 5.38
C LEU A 465 -23.46 -11.27 5.01
N LYS A 466 -23.03 -11.66 3.81
CA LYS A 466 -23.03 -13.05 3.31
C LYS A 466 -21.86 -13.27 2.35
N TYR A 467 -20.64 -13.12 2.86
CA TYR A 467 -19.41 -13.03 2.07
C TYR A 467 -19.27 -14.12 1.02
N SER A 468 -19.37 -15.40 1.40
CA SER A 468 -19.18 -16.53 0.48
C SER A 468 -20.18 -16.60 -0.69
N TYR A 469 -21.30 -15.91 -0.57
CA TYR A 469 -22.28 -15.75 -1.64
C TYR A 469 -22.00 -14.50 -2.46
N MET A 470 -21.86 -13.35 -1.81
CA MET A 470 -21.78 -12.04 -2.44
C MET A 470 -20.46 -11.83 -3.18
N ILE A 471 -19.37 -12.40 -2.66
CA ILE A 471 -18.04 -12.28 -3.30
C ILE A 471 -18.02 -12.86 -4.72
N LYS A 472 -18.81 -13.89 -5.01
CA LYS A 472 -18.91 -14.48 -6.35
C LYS A 472 -19.54 -13.52 -7.36
N ASP A 473 -20.57 -12.80 -6.94
CA ASP A 473 -21.22 -11.79 -7.79
C ASP A 473 -20.28 -10.59 -8.02
N ILE A 474 -19.52 -10.19 -6.99
CA ILE A 474 -18.51 -9.14 -7.09
C ILE A 474 -17.41 -9.55 -8.06
N HIS A 475 -16.85 -10.74 -7.90
CA HIS A 475 -15.81 -11.28 -8.77
C HIS A 475 -16.27 -11.34 -10.24
N ALA A 476 -17.50 -11.77 -10.49
CA ALA A 476 -18.04 -11.83 -11.86
C ALA A 476 -18.04 -10.46 -12.56
N VAL A 477 -18.32 -9.38 -11.83
CA VAL A 477 -18.28 -8.01 -12.38
C VAL A 477 -16.85 -7.51 -12.48
N ARG A 478 -16.03 -7.69 -11.45
CA ARG A 478 -14.62 -7.32 -11.41
C ARG A 478 -13.84 -7.94 -12.57
N ASP A 479 -13.90 -9.27 -12.67
CA ASP A 479 -13.13 -10.05 -13.63
C ASP A 479 -13.51 -9.72 -15.08
N ARG A 480 -14.79 -9.43 -15.34
CA ARG A 480 -15.24 -8.92 -16.64
C ARG A 480 -14.54 -7.62 -17.04
N PHE A 481 -14.39 -6.66 -16.11
CA PHE A 481 -13.73 -5.40 -16.38
C PHE A 481 -12.22 -5.57 -16.57
N GLU A 482 -11.56 -6.33 -15.72
CA GLU A 482 -10.12 -6.57 -15.81
C GLU A 482 -9.75 -7.36 -17.07
N THR A 483 -10.46 -8.45 -17.37
CA THR A 483 -10.30 -9.20 -18.62
C THR A 483 -10.50 -8.30 -19.83
N GLY A 484 -11.60 -7.52 -19.83
CA GLY A 484 -11.87 -6.60 -20.93
C GLY A 484 -10.82 -5.47 -21.05
N ALA A 485 -10.14 -5.07 -19.96
CA ALA A 485 -9.03 -4.13 -20.04
C ALA A 485 -7.79 -4.77 -20.68
N PHE A 486 -7.42 -5.98 -20.27
CA PHE A 486 -6.30 -6.73 -20.88
C PHE A 486 -6.54 -7.02 -22.37
N GLU A 487 -7.75 -7.40 -22.76
CA GLU A 487 -8.09 -7.65 -24.17
C GLU A 487 -8.05 -6.38 -25.03
N ARG A 488 -8.41 -5.22 -24.47
CA ARG A 488 -8.38 -3.94 -25.20
C ARG A 488 -7.00 -3.30 -25.26
N GLN A 489 -6.14 -3.58 -24.29
CA GLN A 489 -4.82 -2.95 -24.15
C GLN A 489 -4.00 -3.00 -25.45
N PRO A 490 -3.78 -4.15 -26.14
CA PRO A 490 -2.97 -4.20 -27.34
C PRO A 490 -3.50 -3.31 -28.48
N LYS A 491 -4.82 -3.24 -28.64
CA LYS A 491 -5.44 -2.40 -29.68
C LYS A 491 -5.29 -0.91 -29.36
N LEU A 492 -5.54 -0.52 -28.12
CA LEU A 492 -5.38 0.85 -27.66
C LEU A 492 -3.95 1.35 -27.85
N GLU A 493 -2.99 0.52 -27.46
CA GLU A 493 -1.56 0.83 -27.58
C GLU A 493 -1.11 0.92 -29.03
N ALA A 494 -1.61 0.04 -29.90
CA ALA A 494 -1.34 0.14 -31.35
C ALA A 494 -1.91 1.43 -31.96
N GLU A 495 -3.10 1.86 -31.55
CA GLU A 495 -3.70 3.13 -31.98
C GLU A 495 -2.86 4.33 -31.50
N ALA A 496 -2.45 4.34 -30.22
CA ALA A 496 -1.60 5.40 -29.67
C ALA A 496 -0.20 5.41 -30.33
N LEU A 497 0.41 4.24 -30.57
CA LEU A 497 1.70 4.10 -31.23
C LEU A 497 1.65 4.58 -32.68
N ALA A 498 0.54 4.36 -33.39
CA ALA A 498 0.35 4.84 -34.75
C ALA A 498 0.28 6.39 -34.82
N LEU A 499 -0.31 7.06 -33.83
CA LEU A 499 -0.29 8.52 -33.70
C LEU A 499 1.11 9.01 -33.36
N TRP A 500 1.74 8.39 -32.38
CA TRP A 500 3.11 8.72 -31.94
C TRP A 500 4.12 8.64 -33.07
N SER A 501 4.07 7.58 -33.86
CA SER A 501 4.97 7.35 -35.00
C SER A 501 4.80 8.35 -36.15
N LYS A 502 3.64 9.02 -36.23
CA LYS A 502 3.38 10.13 -37.16
C LYS A 502 3.78 11.50 -36.62
N GLY A 503 4.36 11.56 -35.42
CA GLY A 503 4.71 12.80 -34.73
C GLY A 503 3.55 13.44 -33.96
N ASP A 504 2.37 12.86 -33.96
CA ASP A 504 1.21 13.33 -33.19
C ASP A 504 1.22 12.78 -31.75
N GLN A 505 2.20 13.26 -30.96
CA GLN A 505 2.33 12.86 -29.57
C GLN A 505 1.16 13.35 -28.70
N ALA A 506 0.65 14.53 -28.99
CA ALA A 506 -0.51 15.08 -28.30
C ALA A 506 -1.77 14.23 -28.51
N GLY A 507 -2.05 13.84 -29.74
CA GLY A 507 -3.15 12.93 -30.06
C GLY A 507 -3.01 11.55 -29.41
N ALA A 508 -1.80 11.02 -29.33
CA ALA A 508 -1.53 9.75 -28.63
C ALA A 508 -1.85 9.88 -27.14
N ARG A 509 -1.35 10.91 -26.46
CA ARG A 509 -1.64 11.18 -25.04
C ARG A 509 -3.13 11.40 -24.78
N GLU A 510 -3.82 12.18 -25.64
CA GLU A 510 -5.27 12.39 -25.56
C GLU A 510 -6.04 11.08 -25.71
N ARG A 511 -5.63 10.21 -26.64
CA ARG A 511 -6.26 8.90 -26.84
C ARG A 511 -6.19 8.02 -25.59
N LEU A 512 -5.04 7.98 -24.92
CA LEU A 512 -4.82 7.24 -23.66
C LEU A 512 -5.62 7.83 -22.50
N THR A 513 -5.59 9.15 -22.34
CA THR A 513 -6.36 9.88 -21.31
C THR A 513 -7.84 9.62 -21.42
N ARG A 514 -8.39 9.74 -22.65
CA ARG A 514 -9.81 9.51 -22.93
C ARG A 514 -10.24 8.08 -22.64
N TYR A 515 -9.39 7.09 -22.94
CA TYR A 515 -9.67 5.70 -22.61
C TYR A 515 -9.78 5.50 -21.10
N SER A 516 -8.82 6.00 -20.32
CA SER A 516 -8.81 5.89 -18.87
C SER A 516 -10.04 6.54 -18.22
N ASP A 517 -10.44 7.75 -18.71
CA ASP A 517 -11.64 8.44 -18.24
C ASP A 517 -12.92 7.66 -18.54
N GLN A 518 -13.09 7.21 -19.78
CA GLN A 518 -14.27 6.44 -20.17
C GLN A 518 -14.38 5.12 -19.41
N ASN A 519 -13.25 4.39 -19.25
CA ASN A 519 -13.22 3.12 -18.53
C ASN A 519 -13.63 3.29 -17.06
N ALA A 520 -13.06 4.29 -16.37
CA ALA A 520 -13.39 4.56 -14.97
C ALA A 520 -14.87 4.96 -14.77
N ARG A 521 -15.43 5.78 -15.65
CA ARG A 521 -16.85 6.18 -15.56
C ARG A 521 -17.81 5.02 -15.78
N VAL A 522 -17.52 4.12 -16.71
CA VAL A 522 -18.32 2.92 -16.95
C VAL A 522 -18.24 1.99 -15.73
N ILE A 523 -17.05 1.78 -15.18
CA ILE A 523 -16.85 0.94 -13.98
C ILE A 523 -17.63 1.52 -12.80
N LEU A 524 -17.52 2.83 -12.52
CA LEU A 524 -18.27 3.47 -11.43
C LEU A 524 -19.78 3.25 -11.58
N THR A 525 -20.31 3.44 -12.78
CA THR A 525 -21.74 3.26 -13.07
C THR A 525 -22.19 1.82 -12.81
N ASP A 526 -21.45 0.86 -13.34
CA ASP A 526 -21.77 -0.56 -13.19
C ASP A 526 -21.53 -1.05 -11.75
N TRP A 527 -20.60 -0.43 -11.01
CA TRP A 527 -20.37 -0.79 -9.61
C TRP A 527 -21.52 -0.34 -8.69
N TRP A 528 -22.06 0.85 -8.90
CA TRP A 528 -23.29 1.25 -8.20
C TRP A 528 -24.51 0.39 -8.58
N LYS A 529 -24.56 -0.10 -9.82
CA LYS A 529 -25.54 -1.08 -10.26
C LYS A 529 -25.35 -2.43 -9.55
N LEU A 530 -24.08 -2.88 -9.41
CA LEU A 530 -23.76 -4.05 -8.63
C LEU A 530 -24.21 -3.88 -7.16
N ALA A 531 -23.93 -2.74 -6.53
CA ALA A 531 -24.41 -2.45 -5.16
C ALA A 531 -25.92 -2.62 -5.03
N SER A 532 -26.68 -2.06 -5.97
CA SER A 532 -28.14 -2.18 -6.00
C SER A 532 -28.61 -3.63 -6.23
N ASN A 533 -27.92 -4.36 -7.12
CA ASN A 533 -28.23 -5.76 -7.41
C ASN A 533 -27.95 -6.67 -6.22
N LEU A 534 -26.84 -6.43 -5.51
CA LEU A 534 -26.51 -7.17 -4.28
C LEU A 534 -27.56 -6.91 -3.19
N TYR A 535 -27.98 -5.65 -3.02
CA TYR A 535 -29.07 -5.34 -2.10
C TYR A 535 -30.37 -6.10 -2.44
N LEU A 536 -30.81 -6.06 -3.70
CA LEU A 536 -32.03 -6.75 -4.13
C LEU A 536 -31.92 -8.27 -3.97
N LYS A 537 -30.75 -8.83 -4.29
CA LYS A 537 -30.52 -10.29 -4.25
C LYS A 537 -30.43 -10.84 -2.82
N TYR A 538 -29.89 -10.04 -1.88
CA TYR A 538 -29.52 -10.51 -0.54
C TYR A 538 -30.22 -9.76 0.61
N ASN A 539 -31.24 -8.94 0.32
CA ASN A 539 -31.93 -8.23 1.38
C ASN A 539 -32.53 -9.18 2.43
N ASP A 540 -32.59 -8.71 3.67
CA ASP A 540 -33.09 -9.44 4.84
C ASP A 540 -32.46 -10.83 5.04
N GLY A 541 -31.30 -11.07 4.40
CA GLY A 541 -30.57 -12.34 4.51
C GLY A 541 -31.10 -13.46 3.63
N TYR A 542 -32.10 -13.21 2.83
CA TYR A 542 -32.60 -14.17 1.83
C TYR A 542 -31.74 -14.21 0.57
N LEU A 543 -32.01 -15.20 -0.28
CA LEU A 543 -31.54 -15.24 -1.66
C LEU A 543 -32.73 -15.01 -2.60
N ASN A 544 -32.80 -13.80 -3.15
CA ASN A 544 -33.84 -13.45 -4.12
C ASN A 544 -33.34 -13.62 -5.55
N THR A 545 -34.05 -14.43 -6.33
CA THR A 545 -33.75 -14.68 -7.75
C THR A 545 -35.04 -14.58 -8.56
N GLN A 546 -34.95 -14.60 -9.88
CA GLN A 546 -36.12 -14.67 -10.75
C GLN A 546 -36.93 -16.00 -10.58
N LYS A 547 -36.31 -17.05 -9.99
CA LYS A 547 -36.91 -18.34 -9.79
C LYS A 547 -37.54 -18.54 -8.40
N ALA A 548 -37.01 -17.80 -7.40
CA ALA A 548 -37.44 -17.89 -6.02
C ALA A 548 -37.28 -16.57 -5.31
N ILE A 549 -38.29 -16.11 -4.59
CA ILE A 549 -38.28 -14.93 -3.74
C ILE A 549 -38.22 -15.40 -2.30
N ALA A 550 -37.41 -14.75 -1.46
CA ALA A 550 -37.22 -15.04 -0.05
C ALA A 550 -36.75 -16.49 0.19
N ASP A 551 -35.90 -17.04 -0.71
CA ASP A 551 -35.27 -18.32 -0.48
C ASP A 551 -34.31 -18.23 0.71
N PRO A 552 -34.55 -19.01 1.79
CA PRO A 552 -33.78 -18.84 3.01
C PRO A 552 -32.36 -19.38 2.86
N VAL A 553 -31.39 -18.57 3.25
CA VAL A 553 -29.99 -18.97 3.40
C VAL A 553 -29.73 -19.28 4.86
N PHE A 554 -29.77 -20.56 5.20
CA PHE A 554 -29.56 -21.02 6.57
C PHE A 554 -28.08 -20.93 6.99
N TYR A 555 -27.87 -20.81 8.31
CA TYR A 555 -26.54 -20.97 8.87
C TYR A 555 -26.07 -22.42 8.71
N PRO A 556 -24.77 -22.64 8.38
CA PRO A 556 -24.23 -24.00 8.27
C PRO A 556 -24.31 -24.75 9.61
N ALA A 557 -24.67 -26.03 9.55
CA ALA A 557 -24.82 -26.88 10.75
C ALA A 557 -23.54 -26.92 11.60
N TRP A 558 -22.37 -26.97 10.95
CA TRP A 558 -21.08 -26.97 11.66
C TRP A 558 -20.90 -25.71 12.52
N TRP A 559 -21.31 -24.53 11.99
CA TRP A 559 -21.19 -23.26 12.71
C TRP A 559 -22.17 -23.19 13.88
N LEU A 560 -23.43 -23.58 13.64
CA LEU A 560 -24.44 -23.65 14.71
C LEU A 560 -24.00 -24.56 15.86
N LYS A 561 -23.35 -25.67 15.56
CA LYS A 561 -22.79 -26.58 16.55
C LYS A 561 -21.69 -25.88 17.38
N GLN A 562 -20.74 -25.24 16.72
CA GLN A 562 -19.62 -24.58 17.39
C GLN A 562 -20.04 -23.42 18.29
N VAL A 563 -21.10 -22.68 17.93
CA VAL A 563 -21.63 -21.58 18.74
C VAL A 563 -22.72 -22.01 19.75
N GLY A 564 -22.94 -23.32 19.89
CA GLY A 564 -23.86 -23.88 20.89
C GLY A 564 -25.36 -23.77 20.55
N TYR A 565 -25.72 -23.64 19.28
CA TYR A 565 -27.11 -23.55 18.81
C TYR A 565 -27.66 -24.86 18.27
N GLU A 566 -26.93 -25.98 18.32
CA GLU A 566 -27.44 -27.29 17.90
C GLU A 566 -28.62 -27.77 18.77
N ASP A 567 -28.64 -27.30 20.03
CA ASP A 567 -29.68 -27.57 21.01
C ASP A 567 -30.72 -26.45 21.14
N GLY A 568 -30.92 -25.66 20.09
CA GLY A 568 -31.95 -24.62 20.06
C GLY A 568 -33.31 -25.10 20.51
N PRO A 569 -34.31 -24.23 20.71
CA PRO A 569 -35.60 -24.59 21.26
C PRO A 569 -36.34 -25.57 20.33
N THR A 570 -36.32 -26.85 20.70
CA THR A 570 -36.97 -27.95 19.97
C THR A 570 -38.23 -28.47 20.67
N SER A 571 -38.50 -27.99 21.91
CA SER A 571 -39.71 -28.33 22.68
C SER A 571 -40.04 -27.25 23.68
N TYR A 572 -41.29 -27.24 24.15
CA TYR A 572 -41.74 -26.34 25.22
C TYR A 572 -41.35 -26.79 26.64
N ALA A 573 -40.78 -28.01 26.78
CA ALA A 573 -40.31 -28.50 28.06
C ALA A 573 -38.99 -27.80 28.46
N PRO A 574 -38.78 -27.40 29.71
CA PRO A 574 -37.50 -26.91 30.17
C PRO A 574 -36.46 -28.01 30.03
N LYS A 575 -35.46 -27.81 29.19
CA LYS A 575 -34.23 -28.60 29.21
C LYS A 575 -33.46 -28.25 30.49
N GLY A 576 -32.86 -29.27 31.14
CA GLY A 576 -32.05 -29.08 32.32
C GLY A 576 -31.06 -27.90 32.15
N LYS A 577 -30.75 -27.22 33.25
CA LYS A 577 -29.86 -26.04 33.24
C LYS A 577 -28.61 -26.36 32.41
N ARG A 578 -28.34 -25.52 31.40
CA ARG A 578 -27.05 -25.50 30.74
C ARG A 578 -26.02 -25.11 31.80
N GLU A 579 -25.10 -26.00 32.16
CA GLU A 579 -23.95 -25.70 32.99
C GLU A 579 -22.97 -24.78 32.25
#